data_f9a0b9091f88295a815c70c9c9dfa23f
#
_entry.id   f9a0b9091f88295a815c70c9c9dfa23f
#
_cell.length_a   1.000
_cell.length_b   1.000
_cell.length_c   1.000
_cell.angle_alpha   90.00
_cell.angle_beta   90.00
_cell.angle_gamma   90.00
#
_symmetry.space_group_name_H-M   'P 1'
#
loop_
_entity.id
_entity.type
_entity.pdbx_description
1 polymer ?
#
loop_
_entity_poly.entity_id
_entity_poly.type
_entity_poly.pdbx_seq_one_letter_code
_entity_poly.pdbx_strand_id
1 'polypeptide(L)'
;LVLLAPSWLAQQKLLNICAAAVADLDTNFNTSKSYTMIFEPFNRTRRVTFEFPSLALNASQLCVVSSFMYLGHILSASTADNDDIAHQMSLLYARANVLIRKFSKCSRNVKLCLFRTYCTNFYGAALWKQYNATVLKRFKAAYVKCVKMFFGYDRMYSVTAMFIELGLPVFSTILHNAKCSFVASISVHANSVVRVVHAVCAYP
;
A
#
# COMPACT_ATOMS: atom_id res chain seq x y z
N LEU A 1 -3.22 5.89 -16.38
CA LEU A 1 -4.30 5.02 -16.80
C LEU A 1 -4.04 3.61 -16.27
N VAL A 2 -5.08 2.91 -15.79
CA VAL A 2 -5.04 1.49 -15.43
C VAL A 2 -6.14 0.79 -16.20
N LEU A 3 -5.80 -0.31 -16.84
CA LEU A 3 -6.72 -1.17 -17.58
C LEU A 3 -6.76 -2.54 -16.88
N LEU A 4 -7.96 -3.03 -16.59
CA LEU A 4 -8.17 -4.33 -15.96
C LEU A 4 -9.02 -5.19 -16.91
N ALA A 5 -8.57 -6.42 -17.15
CA ALA A 5 -9.29 -7.37 -17.98
C ALA A 5 -9.16 -8.80 -17.46
N PRO A 6 -10.19 -9.64 -17.63
CA PRO A 6 -10.17 -11.02 -17.16
C PRO A 6 -9.37 -11.98 -18.07
N SER A 7 -8.94 -11.52 -19.24
CA SER A 7 -8.18 -12.34 -20.19
C SER A 7 -7.21 -11.49 -21.00
N TRP A 8 -6.18 -12.16 -21.55
CA TRP A 8 -5.21 -11.53 -22.44
C TRP A 8 -5.86 -10.87 -23.66
N LEU A 9 -6.80 -11.56 -24.32
CA LEU A 9 -7.48 -11.03 -25.50
C LEU A 9 -8.29 -9.76 -25.18
N ALA A 10 -8.98 -9.75 -24.06
CA ALA A 10 -9.74 -8.58 -23.61
C ALA A 10 -8.78 -7.42 -23.27
N GLN A 11 -7.65 -7.70 -22.64
CA GLN A 11 -6.65 -6.68 -22.32
C GLN A 11 -6.04 -6.08 -23.59
N GLN A 12 -5.70 -6.90 -24.59
CA GLN A 12 -5.17 -6.41 -25.87
C GLN A 12 -6.20 -5.55 -26.62
N LYS A 13 -7.48 -5.93 -26.59
CA LYS A 13 -8.54 -5.11 -27.18
C LYS A 13 -8.66 -3.75 -26.48
N LEU A 14 -8.63 -3.72 -25.16
CA LEU A 14 -8.66 -2.45 -24.40
C LEU A 14 -7.45 -1.57 -24.72
N LEU A 15 -6.25 -2.14 -24.82
CA LEU A 15 -5.05 -1.41 -25.23
C LEU A 15 -5.19 -0.80 -26.63
N ASN A 16 -5.73 -1.55 -27.59
CA ASN A 16 -5.93 -1.07 -28.96
C ASN A 16 -6.94 0.09 -28.98
N ILE A 17 -8.06 -0.01 -28.26
CA ILE A 17 -9.06 1.06 -28.13
C ILE A 17 -8.43 2.32 -27.51
N CYS A 18 -7.68 2.16 -26.44
CA CYS A 18 -7.01 3.29 -25.80
C CYS A 18 -5.95 3.91 -26.70
N ALA A 19 -5.19 3.11 -27.43
CA ALA A 19 -4.18 3.61 -28.37
C ALA A 19 -4.82 4.44 -29.49
N ALA A 20 -5.94 3.97 -30.06
CA ALA A 20 -6.69 4.70 -31.09
C ALA A 20 -7.22 6.04 -30.52
N ALA A 21 -7.86 6.02 -29.34
CA ALA A 21 -8.41 7.23 -28.72
C ALA A 21 -7.34 8.27 -28.37
N VAL A 22 -6.12 7.84 -28.03
CA VAL A 22 -5.01 8.74 -27.74
C VAL A 22 -4.39 9.29 -29.01
N ALA A 23 -4.35 8.49 -30.10
CA ALA A 23 -3.91 8.95 -31.41
C ALA A 23 -4.82 10.05 -31.99
N ASP A 24 -6.14 9.96 -31.78
CA ASP A 24 -7.11 11.00 -32.15
C ASP A 24 -6.86 12.35 -31.46
N LEU A 25 -6.12 12.34 -30.37
CA LEU A 25 -5.71 13.52 -29.58
C LEU A 25 -4.28 13.98 -29.88
N ASP A 26 -3.68 13.53 -30.99
CA ASP A 26 -2.27 13.80 -31.34
C ASP A 26 -1.27 13.50 -30.22
N THR A 27 -1.56 12.50 -29.37
CA THR A 27 -0.70 12.09 -28.29
C THR A 27 -0.34 10.60 -28.38
N ASN A 28 0.67 10.17 -27.65
CA ASN A 28 1.10 8.77 -27.65
C ASN A 28 1.37 8.28 -26.23
N PHE A 29 1.08 7.00 -25.99
CA PHE A 29 1.50 6.35 -24.74
C PHE A 29 3.01 6.17 -24.70
N ASN A 30 3.59 6.44 -23.54
CA ASN A 30 4.99 6.13 -23.29
C ASN A 30 5.12 4.63 -22.97
N THR A 31 5.51 3.82 -23.95
CA THR A 31 5.66 2.37 -23.82
C THR A 31 6.73 1.96 -22.83
N SER A 32 7.80 2.76 -22.66
CA SER A 32 8.87 2.48 -21.69
C SER A 32 8.43 2.66 -20.25
N LYS A 33 7.32 3.37 -20.00
CA LYS A 33 6.70 3.58 -18.67
C LYS A 33 5.38 2.81 -18.52
N SER A 34 5.04 1.96 -19.47
CA SER A 34 3.84 1.14 -19.46
C SER A 34 4.20 -0.30 -19.15
N TYR A 35 3.55 -0.88 -18.18
CA TYR A 35 3.84 -2.22 -17.67
C TYR A 35 2.59 -3.07 -17.65
N THR A 36 2.77 -4.37 -17.77
CA THR A 36 1.72 -5.37 -17.60
C THR A 36 1.99 -6.15 -16.33
N MET A 37 0.95 -6.40 -15.54
CA MET A 37 1.01 -7.29 -14.39
C MET A 37 -0.06 -8.38 -14.57
N ILE A 38 0.34 -9.62 -14.35
CA ILE A 38 -0.55 -10.77 -14.39
C ILE A 38 -0.77 -11.21 -12.96
N PHE A 39 -2.02 -11.13 -12.49
CA PHE A 39 -2.37 -11.58 -11.15
C PHE A 39 -2.60 -13.08 -11.15
N GLU A 40 -1.91 -13.77 -10.24
CA GLU A 40 -2.10 -15.20 -10.06
C GLU A 40 -3.45 -15.49 -9.40
N PRO A 41 -4.18 -16.52 -9.86
CA PRO A 41 -5.44 -16.91 -9.21
C PRO A 41 -5.16 -17.41 -7.79
N PHE A 42 -6.03 -17.03 -6.87
CA PHE A 42 -5.91 -17.39 -5.44
C PHE A 42 -5.96 -18.91 -5.21
N ASN A 43 -6.59 -19.69 -6.10
CA ASN A 43 -6.71 -21.14 -6.01
C ASN A 43 -5.48 -21.84 -6.60
N ARG A 44 -4.64 -22.40 -5.74
CA ARG A 44 -3.42 -23.14 -6.11
C ARG A 44 -3.64 -24.38 -6.99
N THR A 45 -4.86 -24.88 -7.10
CA THR A 45 -5.21 -26.07 -7.91
C THR A 45 -5.23 -25.82 -9.42
N ARG A 46 -5.25 -24.56 -9.84
CA ARG A 46 -5.16 -24.17 -11.25
C ARG A 46 -3.99 -23.23 -11.47
N ARG A 47 -2.77 -23.72 -11.32
CA ARG A 47 -1.62 -22.98 -11.85
C ARG A 47 -1.75 -22.96 -13.38
N VAL A 48 -1.97 -21.81 -13.92
CA VAL A 48 -1.88 -21.59 -15.37
C VAL A 48 -0.38 -21.58 -15.69
N THR A 49 0.10 -22.70 -16.20
CA THR A 49 1.51 -22.90 -16.62
C THR A 49 1.77 -22.39 -18.04
N PHE A 50 0.86 -21.59 -18.60
CA PHE A 50 1.02 -21.05 -19.95
C PHE A 50 1.92 -19.83 -19.93
N GLU A 51 2.84 -19.78 -20.88
CA GLU A 51 3.50 -18.54 -21.26
C GLU A 51 2.41 -17.57 -21.76
N PHE A 52 2.20 -16.49 -21.02
CA PHE A 52 1.28 -15.47 -21.47
C PHE A 52 1.86 -14.78 -22.70
N PRO A 53 1.07 -14.65 -23.79
CA PRO A 53 1.51 -13.89 -24.95
C PRO A 53 1.83 -12.45 -24.53
N SER A 54 2.88 -11.90 -25.09
CA SER A 54 3.24 -10.49 -24.83
C SER A 54 2.13 -9.57 -25.35
N LEU A 55 1.76 -8.58 -24.52
CA LEU A 55 0.85 -7.51 -24.93
C LEU A 55 1.63 -6.46 -25.74
N ALA A 56 1.04 -5.99 -26.80
CA ALA A 56 1.63 -4.96 -27.67
C ALA A 56 0.88 -3.63 -27.53
N LEU A 57 1.64 -2.54 -27.46
CA LEU A 57 1.14 -1.17 -27.49
C LEU A 57 1.98 -0.37 -28.49
N ASN A 58 1.35 0.19 -29.53
CA ASN A 58 2.03 0.92 -30.60
C ASN A 58 3.22 0.15 -31.20
N ALA A 59 3.01 -1.11 -31.58
CA ALA A 59 4.01 -2.05 -32.11
C ALA A 59 5.18 -2.40 -31.14
N SER A 60 5.17 -1.88 -29.90
CA SER A 60 6.15 -2.21 -28.86
C SER A 60 5.57 -3.21 -27.87
N GLN A 61 6.36 -4.21 -27.48
CA GLN A 61 5.95 -5.18 -26.47
C GLN A 61 6.02 -4.54 -25.07
N LEU A 62 4.98 -4.75 -24.26
CA LEU A 62 4.95 -4.29 -22.87
C LEU A 62 5.73 -5.25 -21.96
N CYS A 63 6.51 -4.68 -21.07
CA CYS A 63 7.24 -5.45 -20.07
C CYS A 63 6.28 -6.00 -19.01
N VAL A 64 6.39 -7.31 -18.71
CA VAL A 64 5.66 -7.96 -17.64
C VAL A 64 6.44 -7.81 -16.33
N VAL A 65 5.78 -7.32 -15.29
CA VAL A 65 6.39 -7.09 -13.97
C VAL A 65 5.66 -7.90 -12.89
N SER A 66 6.41 -8.40 -11.91
CA SER A 66 5.87 -9.12 -10.75
C SER A 66 5.42 -8.19 -9.62
N SER A 67 5.95 -6.97 -9.57
CA SER A 67 5.56 -5.94 -8.64
C SER A 67 5.60 -4.56 -9.29
N PHE A 68 4.71 -3.67 -8.85
CA PHE A 68 4.63 -2.31 -9.39
C PHE A 68 4.14 -1.34 -8.30
N MET A 69 4.77 -0.17 -8.24
CA MET A 69 4.32 0.89 -7.35
C MET A 69 3.21 1.72 -8.02
N TYR A 70 2.00 1.61 -7.51
CA TYR A 70 0.84 2.36 -7.99
C TYR A 70 0.23 3.21 -6.89
N LEU A 71 0.15 4.52 -7.12
CA LEU A 71 -0.38 5.50 -6.15
C LEU A 71 0.21 5.35 -4.73
N GLY A 72 1.51 5.07 -4.65
CA GLY A 72 2.20 4.91 -3.36
C GLY A 72 2.04 3.55 -2.69
N HIS A 73 1.35 2.59 -3.34
CA HIS A 73 1.25 1.19 -2.93
C HIS A 73 2.12 0.28 -3.79
N ILE A 74 2.71 -0.71 -3.19
CA ILE A 74 3.38 -1.79 -3.93
C ILE A 74 2.35 -2.90 -4.18
N LEU A 75 1.92 -3.01 -5.43
CA LEU A 75 1.10 -4.11 -5.90
C LEU A 75 2.00 -5.28 -6.28
N SER A 76 1.66 -6.48 -5.85
CA SER A 76 2.35 -7.73 -6.20
C SER A 76 1.45 -8.64 -7.04
N ALA A 77 2.01 -9.33 -8.01
CA ALA A 77 1.31 -10.33 -8.82
C ALA A 77 0.67 -11.45 -7.97
N SER A 78 1.25 -11.75 -6.82
CA SER A 78 0.72 -12.70 -5.83
C SER A 78 -0.43 -12.15 -4.98
N THR A 79 -0.81 -10.89 -5.16
CA THR A 79 -1.78 -10.15 -4.32
C THR A 79 -1.41 -10.05 -2.83
N ALA A 80 -0.19 -10.40 -2.45
CA ALA A 80 0.28 -10.32 -1.07
C ALA A 80 0.75 -8.90 -0.72
N ASP A 81 0.36 -8.42 0.46
CA ASP A 81 0.68 -7.05 0.94
C ASP A 81 2.04 -6.95 1.67
N ASN A 82 2.82 -8.04 1.70
CA ASN A 82 4.06 -8.09 2.48
C ASN A 82 5.07 -7.02 2.07
N ASP A 83 5.22 -6.78 0.77
CA ASP A 83 6.18 -5.81 0.24
C ASP A 83 5.73 -4.37 0.52
N ASP A 84 4.42 -4.11 0.44
CA ASP A 84 3.86 -2.81 0.78
C ASP A 84 4.02 -2.51 2.28
N ILE A 85 3.75 -3.49 3.15
CA ILE A 85 3.99 -3.37 4.59
C ILE A 85 5.46 -3.13 4.90
N ALA A 86 6.38 -3.84 4.23
CA ALA A 86 7.81 -3.64 4.40
C ALA A 86 8.25 -2.25 3.91
N HIS A 87 7.66 -1.76 2.83
CA HIS A 87 7.88 -0.40 2.33
C HIS A 87 7.41 0.65 3.35
N GLN A 88 6.20 0.53 3.90
CA GLN A 88 5.68 1.45 4.92
C GLN A 88 6.53 1.42 6.20
N MET A 89 7.06 0.26 6.58
CA MET A 89 8.01 0.15 7.69
C MET A 89 9.32 0.90 7.42
N SER A 90 9.83 0.84 6.20
CA SER A 90 11.02 1.59 5.79
C SER A 90 10.79 3.09 5.81
N LEU A 91 9.61 3.54 5.35
CA LEU A 91 9.20 4.95 5.43
C LEU A 91 9.07 5.43 6.88
N LEU A 92 8.55 4.60 7.78
CA LEU A 92 8.50 4.92 9.20
C LEU A 92 9.90 5.14 9.78
N TYR A 93 10.85 4.26 9.47
CA TYR A 93 12.25 4.45 9.93
C TYR A 93 12.87 5.71 9.35
N ALA A 94 12.66 6.00 8.07
CA ALA A 94 13.17 7.21 7.45
C ALA A 94 12.64 8.47 8.12
N ARG A 95 11.32 8.56 8.35
CA ARG A 95 10.67 9.68 9.04
C ARG A 95 11.15 9.81 10.48
N ALA A 96 11.18 8.73 11.24
CA ALA A 96 11.64 8.72 12.63
C ALA A 96 13.10 9.16 12.74
N ASN A 97 13.99 8.71 11.83
CA ASN A 97 15.39 9.14 11.81
C ASN A 97 15.54 10.64 11.55
N VAL A 98 14.72 11.21 10.66
CA VAL A 98 14.71 12.67 10.43
C VAL A 98 14.28 13.40 11.71
N LEU A 99 13.23 12.92 12.38
CA LEU A 99 12.76 13.51 13.65
C LEU A 99 13.83 13.42 14.75
N ILE A 100 14.47 12.27 14.90
CA ILE A 100 15.54 12.06 15.89
C ILE A 100 16.71 13.02 15.64
N ARG A 101 17.15 13.13 14.40
CA ARG A 101 18.31 13.97 14.04
C ARG A 101 18.03 15.47 14.21
N LYS A 102 16.83 15.92 13.83
CA LYS A 102 16.53 17.36 13.78
C LYS A 102 15.86 17.90 15.05
N PHE A 103 15.08 17.07 15.75
CA PHE A 103 14.18 17.51 16.82
C PHE A 103 14.41 16.81 18.16
N SER A 104 15.57 16.15 18.35
CA SER A 104 15.91 15.45 19.60
C SER A 104 15.90 16.37 20.82
N LYS A 105 16.25 17.65 20.67
CA LYS A 105 16.35 18.65 21.75
C LYS A 105 15.04 19.43 21.98
N CYS A 106 13.99 19.19 21.21
CA CYS A 106 12.70 19.86 21.38
C CYS A 106 11.98 19.39 22.65
N SER A 107 11.08 20.25 23.14
CA SER A 107 10.20 19.89 24.27
C SER A 107 9.34 18.66 23.95
N ARG A 108 8.88 17.97 25.00
CA ARG A 108 8.06 16.76 24.88
C ARG A 108 6.79 17.00 24.06
N ASN A 109 6.14 18.14 24.23
CA ASN A 109 4.91 18.50 23.51
C ASN A 109 5.16 18.65 22.00
N VAL A 110 6.25 19.33 21.62
CA VAL A 110 6.65 19.45 20.20
C VAL A 110 6.97 18.08 19.61
N LYS A 111 7.72 17.23 20.32
CA LYS A 111 7.99 15.85 19.90
C LYS A 111 6.71 15.04 19.69
N LEU A 112 5.74 15.15 20.59
CA LEU A 112 4.45 14.47 20.46
C LEU A 112 3.69 14.91 19.21
N CYS A 113 3.60 16.21 18.98
CA CYS A 113 2.97 16.77 17.79
C CYS A 113 3.63 16.23 16.52
N LEU A 114 4.96 16.32 16.42
CA LEU A 114 5.72 15.85 15.27
C LEU A 114 5.55 14.35 15.05
N PHE A 115 5.65 13.55 16.11
CA PHE A 115 5.52 12.09 15.98
C PHE A 115 4.12 11.69 15.53
N ARG A 116 3.08 12.31 16.09
CA ARG A 116 1.68 12.09 15.67
C ARG A 116 1.49 12.43 14.19
N THR A 117 2.02 13.56 13.74
CA THR A 117 1.85 14.01 12.35
C THR A 117 2.57 13.10 11.34
N TYR A 118 3.79 12.68 11.63
CA TYR A 118 4.65 12.04 10.63
C TYR A 118 4.79 10.53 10.79
N CYS A 119 4.59 9.97 11.98
CA CYS A 119 4.91 8.58 12.28
C CYS A 119 3.71 7.70 12.67
N THR A 120 2.50 8.26 12.83
CA THR A 120 1.31 7.48 13.17
C THR A 120 0.35 7.23 12.00
N ASN A 121 0.64 7.78 10.84
CA ASN A 121 -0.16 7.54 9.64
C ASN A 121 0.57 6.57 8.71
N PHE A 122 0.00 5.37 8.55
CA PHE A 122 0.48 4.34 7.62
C PHE A 122 -0.39 4.38 6.38
N TYR A 123 0.15 4.94 5.29
CA TYR A 123 -0.57 5.10 4.05
C TYR A 123 -1.06 3.73 3.55
N GLY A 124 -2.34 3.64 3.22
CA GLY A 124 -2.95 2.45 2.65
C GLY A 124 -3.11 1.25 3.58
N ALA A 125 -2.78 1.37 4.86
CA ALA A 125 -2.90 0.26 5.83
C ALA A 125 -4.32 -0.33 5.92
N ALA A 126 -5.33 0.42 5.54
CA ALA A 126 -6.72 -0.05 5.46
C ALA A 126 -6.94 -1.10 4.36
N LEU A 127 -6.10 -1.12 3.33
CA LEU A 127 -6.22 -2.02 2.18
C LEU A 127 -5.56 -3.38 2.41
N TRP A 128 -4.70 -3.52 3.42
CA TRP A 128 -3.99 -4.78 3.68
C TRP A 128 -4.93 -5.89 4.12
N LYS A 129 -4.96 -6.96 3.34
CA LYS A 129 -5.78 -8.16 3.58
C LYS A 129 -4.95 -9.45 3.66
N GLN A 130 -3.96 -9.59 2.76
CA GLN A 130 -3.19 -10.81 2.60
C GLN A 130 -1.72 -10.58 2.97
N TYR A 131 -1.36 -10.86 4.20
CA TYR A 131 0.01 -10.67 4.70
C TYR A 131 0.42 -11.73 5.72
N ASN A 132 1.71 -11.94 5.83
CA ASN A 132 2.29 -12.79 6.84
C ASN A 132 2.28 -12.11 8.21
N ALA A 133 1.78 -12.79 9.23
CA ALA A 133 1.75 -12.29 10.60
C ALA A 133 3.14 -11.83 11.09
N THR A 134 4.20 -12.49 10.62
CA THR A 134 5.59 -12.14 10.95
C THR A 134 5.98 -10.75 10.44
N VAL A 135 5.55 -10.37 9.22
CA VAL A 135 5.84 -9.05 8.64
C VAL A 135 5.15 -7.96 9.46
N LEU A 136 3.89 -8.17 9.82
CA LEU A 136 3.15 -7.23 10.66
C LEU A 136 3.73 -7.12 12.08
N LYS A 137 4.16 -8.23 12.68
CA LYS A 137 4.86 -8.23 13.99
C LYS A 137 6.16 -7.42 13.93
N ARG A 138 6.94 -7.56 12.85
CA ARG A 138 8.16 -6.77 12.63
C ARG A 138 7.85 -5.28 12.52
N PHE A 139 6.79 -4.90 11.81
CA PHE A 139 6.37 -3.50 11.70
C PHE A 139 5.92 -2.93 13.06
N LYS A 140 5.13 -3.69 13.83
CA LYS A 140 4.78 -3.31 15.21
C LYS A 140 6.02 -3.06 16.08
N ALA A 141 7.00 -3.96 16.01
CA ALA A 141 8.26 -3.81 16.74
C ALA A 141 9.05 -2.57 16.28
N ALA A 142 9.08 -2.29 14.97
CA ALA A 142 9.70 -1.10 14.40
C ALA A 142 9.05 0.19 14.94
N TYR A 143 7.71 0.22 15.00
CA TYR A 143 6.97 1.36 15.55
C TYR A 143 7.33 1.62 17.01
N VAL A 144 7.31 0.59 17.86
CA VAL A 144 7.72 0.69 19.27
C VAL A 144 9.16 1.19 19.40
N LYS A 145 10.08 0.65 18.58
CA LYS A 145 11.49 1.08 18.56
C LYS A 145 11.63 2.55 18.18
N CYS A 146 10.91 3.02 17.17
CA CYS A 146 10.95 4.43 16.77
C CYS A 146 10.46 5.35 17.90
N VAL A 147 9.38 4.98 18.61
CA VAL A 147 8.89 5.74 19.77
C VAL A 147 9.96 5.78 20.85
N LYS A 148 10.50 4.64 21.26
CA LYS A 148 11.55 4.58 22.29
C LYS A 148 12.74 5.46 21.95
N MET A 149 13.25 5.36 20.72
CA MET A 149 14.42 6.12 20.27
C MET A 149 14.15 7.63 20.24
N PHE A 150 13.00 8.06 19.74
CA PHE A 150 12.71 9.49 19.61
C PHE A 150 12.43 10.17 20.96
N PHE A 151 11.78 9.46 21.88
CA PHE A 151 11.47 10.00 23.22
C PHE A 151 12.53 9.70 24.28
N GLY A 152 13.56 8.91 23.93
CA GLY A 152 14.67 8.62 24.86
C GLY A 152 14.34 7.59 25.94
N TYR A 153 13.41 6.67 25.68
CA TYR A 153 13.13 5.57 26.59
C TYR A 153 14.17 4.45 26.47
N ASP A 154 14.48 3.86 27.63
CA ASP A 154 15.34 2.68 27.67
C ASP A 154 14.74 1.49 26.90
N ARG A 155 15.61 0.62 26.39
CA ARG A 155 15.21 -0.58 25.65
C ARG A 155 14.27 -1.48 26.46
N MET A 156 14.52 -1.60 27.76
CA MET A 156 13.75 -2.47 28.67
C MET A 156 12.52 -1.79 29.27
N TYR A 157 12.33 -0.50 29.02
CA TYR A 157 11.17 0.23 29.55
C TYR A 157 9.85 -0.39 29.07
N SER A 158 8.86 -0.46 29.97
CA SER A 158 7.54 -1.04 29.66
C SER A 158 6.87 -0.33 28.49
N VAL A 159 6.50 -1.10 27.46
CA VAL A 159 5.85 -0.58 26.25
C VAL A 159 4.47 -0.01 26.60
N THR A 160 3.71 -0.68 27.44
CA THR A 160 2.38 -0.22 27.86
C THR A 160 2.47 1.08 28.63
N ALA A 161 3.35 1.17 29.63
CA ALA A 161 3.55 2.39 30.41
C ALA A 161 3.96 3.56 29.51
N MET A 162 4.89 3.35 28.58
CA MET A 162 5.33 4.34 27.60
C MET A 162 4.17 4.92 26.77
N PHE A 163 3.31 4.07 26.22
CA PHE A 163 2.18 4.54 25.39
C PHE A 163 1.13 5.28 26.22
N ILE A 164 0.86 4.84 27.46
CA ILE A 164 -0.04 5.54 28.37
C ILE A 164 0.54 6.92 28.71
N GLU A 165 1.80 6.98 29.10
CA GLU A 165 2.50 8.22 29.47
C GLU A 165 2.58 9.24 28.32
N LEU A 166 2.77 8.76 27.08
CA LEU A 166 2.84 9.62 25.89
C LEU A 166 1.46 9.96 25.32
N GLY A 167 0.42 9.24 25.70
CA GLY A 167 -0.90 9.37 25.06
C GLY A 167 -0.86 9.10 23.57
N LEU A 168 0.08 8.26 23.10
CA LEU A 168 0.18 7.85 21.70
C LEU A 168 -0.66 6.60 21.44
N PRO A 169 -1.27 6.48 20.24
CA PRO A 169 -1.98 5.27 19.89
C PRO A 169 -1.00 4.10 19.73
N VAL A 170 -1.39 2.92 20.21
CA VAL A 170 -0.64 1.70 19.92
C VAL A 170 -0.81 1.29 18.47
N PHE A 171 0.12 0.50 17.94
CA PHE A 171 0.13 0.09 16.54
C PHE A 171 -1.18 -0.54 16.06
N SER A 172 -1.79 -1.40 16.87
CA SER A 172 -3.08 -2.03 16.54
C SER A 172 -4.22 -1.03 16.46
N THR A 173 -4.24 -0.02 17.32
CA THR A 173 -5.24 1.06 17.26
C THR A 173 -5.12 1.88 15.97
N ILE A 174 -3.89 2.17 15.53
CA ILE A 174 -3.67 2.90 14.25
C ILE A 174 -4.26 2.10 13.08
N LEU A 175 -3.96 0.80 13.01
CA LEU A 175 -4.49 -0.06 11.94
C LEU A 175 -6.02 -0.19 12.01
N HIS A 176 -6.56 -0.37 13.21
CA HIS A 176 -8.01 -0.45 13.40
C HIS A 176 -8.70 0.83 12.94
N ASN A 177 -8.23 1.98 13.39
CA ASN A 177 -8.80 3.27 13.01
C ASN A 177 -8.71 3.52 11.50
N ALA A 178 -7.58 3.15 10.87
CA ALA A 178 -7.43 3.26 9.42
C ALA A 178 -8.49 2.43 8.67
N LYS A 179 -8.71 1.18 9.10
CA LYS A 179 -9.74 0.29 8.52
C LYS A 179 -11.15 0.83 8.75
N CYS A 180 -11.49 1.24 9.97
CA CYS A 180 -12.80 1.80 10.28
C CYS A 180 -13.10 3.07 9.47
N SER A 181 -12.13 4.00 9.39
CA SER A 181 -12.28 5.23 8.61
C SER A 181 -12.46 4.92 7.12
N PHE A 182 -11.73 3.95 6.58
CA PHE A 182 -11.86 3.53 5.19
C PHE A 182 -13.25 2.95 4.93
N VAL A 183 -13.71 2.00 5.76
CA VAL A 183 -15.05 1.39 5.63
C VAL A 183 -16.14 2.46 5.73
N ALA A 184 -16.05 3.38 6.68
CA ALA A 184 -17.00 4.49 6.80
C ALA A 184 -17.00 5.37 5.54
N SER A 185 -15.84 5.66 4.97
CA SER A 185 -15.75 6.47 3.74
C SER A 185 -16.38 5.81 2.53
N ILE A 186 -16.16 4.49 2.33
CA ILE A 186 -16.71 3.78 1.17
C ILE A 186 -18.21 3.50 1.33
N SER A 187 -18.72 3.35 2.56
CA SER A 187 -20.14 3.08 2.81
C SER A 187 -21.06 4.23 2.42
N VAL A 188 -20.60 5.46 2.53
CA VAL A 188 -21.35 6.69 2.18
C VAL A 188 -21.01 7.24 0.81
N HIS A 189 -20.17 6.56 0.04
CA HIS A 189 -19.68 7.09 -1.22
C HIS A 189 -20.75 7.06 -2.32
N ALA A 190 -20.93 8.16 -3.04
CA ALA A 190 -21.95 8.30 -4.08
C ALA A 190 -21.69 7.45 -5.34
N ASN A 191 -20.42 7.10 -5.61
CA ASN A 191 -20.02 6.33 -6.80
C ASN A 191 -20.54 4.89 -6.73
N SER A 192 -21.26 4.45 -7.78
CA SER A 192 -21.84 3.11 -7.88
C SER A 192 -20.79 1.99 -7.82
N VAL A 193 -19.63 2.16 -8.43
CA VAL A 193 -18.54 1.17 -8.41
C VAL A 193 -18.03 0.97 -6.98
N VAL A 194 -17.84 2.06 -6.23
CA VAL A 194 -17.39 1.99 -4.83
C VAL A 194 -18.43 1.25 -3.97
N ARG A 195 -19.74 1.47 -4.19
CA ARG A 195 -20.79 0.74 -3.49
C ARG A 195 -20.81 -0.74 -3.80
N VAL A 196 -20.60 -1.13 -5.06
CA VAL A 196 -20.48 -2.54 -5.45
C VAL A 196 -19.27 -3.20 -4.76
N VAL A 197 -18.11 -2.54 -4.79
CA VAL A 197 -16.91 -3.03 -4.10
C VAL A 197 -17.16 -3.18 -2.60
N HIS A 198 -17.82 -2.21 -1.97
CA HIS A 198 -18.20 -2.29 -0.56
C HIS A 198 -19.09 -3.51 -0.28
N ALA A 199 -20.13 -3.73 -1.09
CA ALA A 199 -21.03 -4.87 -0.94
C ALA A 199 -20.29 -6.22 -1.07
N VAL A 200 -19.39 -6.36 -2.04
CA VAL A 200 -18.57 -7.57 -2.25
C VAL A 200 -17.55 -7.79 -1.12
N CYS A 201 -16.98 -6.70 -0.58
CA CYS A 201 -16.00 -6.80 0.51
C CYS A 201 -16.63 -6.96 1.90
N ALA A 202 -17.91 -6.64 2.07
CA ALA A 202 -18.62 -6.78 3.34
C ALA A 202 -19.08 -8.22 3.62
N TYR A 203 -19.08 -9.09 2.62
CA TYR A 203 -19.35 -10.52 2.78
C TYR A 203 -18.01 -11.29 2.75
N PRO A 204 -17.54 -11.80 3.90
CA PRO A 204 -16.36 -12.65 3.99
C PRO A 204 -16.57 -14.02 3.35
#